data_410d23e14d26a97e19a496fe7700b905
#
_entry.id   410d23e14d26a97e19a496fe7700b905
#
_cell.length_a   1.000
_cell.length_b   1.000
_cell.length_c   1.000
_cell.angle_alpha   90.00
_cell.angle_beta   90.00
_cell.angle_gamma   90.00
#
_symmetry.space_group_name_H-M   'P 1'
#
loop_
_entity.id
_entity.type
_entity.pdbx_description
1 polymer ?
#
loop_
_entity_poly.entity_id
_entity_poly.type
_entity_poly.pdbx_seq_one_letter_code
_entity_poly.pdbx_strand_id
1 'polypeptide(L)'
;LDGEQRLPVAQVVDTFAANELSLPRRVRAFTRACESFVERTCLPAAGGFLLCYGFPVRPAWRIGRAHLGYTVLQEFWRQGIGAQDAARSLVAGDLAFEEDCEWPAELDAFFAQHAGELGLPFMRDTAFLRWRFDQRPNVKYNRCLLRRGSKLAGWAVLRVTDWSGERVALVCDRFCAPGDQEAELALDHWLGTQALAAGVTHLVAAGGEHSPEFRDAQERGWRVARSDYCMVGRSFDPDRPDSDWARRLRWTLADTDLV
;
A
#
# COMPACT_ATOMS: atom_id res chain seq x y z
N LEU A 1 4.00 5.35 10.97
CA LEU A 1 3.85 5.72 12.39
C LEU A 1 4.40 4.63 13.29
N ASP A 2 4.94 4.98 14.43
CA ASP A 2 5.23 4.09 15.56
C ASP A 2 4.56 4.70 16.80
N GLY A 3 3.37 4.20 17.14
CA GLY A 3 2.48 4.93 18.04
C GLY A 3 2.15 6.32 17.49
N GLU A 4 2.41 7.37 18.26
CA GLU A 4 2.21 8.77 17.83
C GLU A 4 3.42 9.34 17.06
N GLN A 5 4.55 8.64 17.04
CA GLN A 5 5.78 9.11 16.39
C GLN A 5 5.72 8.91 14.88
N ARG A 6 5.96 9.97 14.12
CA ARG A 6 6.16 9.91 12.66
C ARG A 6 7.59 9.53 12.35
N LEU A 7 7.78 8.42 11.63
CA LEU A 7 9.09 7.97 11.18
C LEU A 7 9.28 8.37 9.71
N PRO A 8 10.30 9.15 9.36
CA PRO A 8 10.58 9.51 7.99
C PRO A 8 11.11 8.30 7.22
N VAL A 9 10.44 7.96 6.11
CA VAL A 9 10.84 6.88 5.21
C VAL A 9 10.82 7.37 3.76
N ALA A 10 11.62 6.77 2.88
CA ALA A 10 11.70 7.14 1.48
C ALA A 10 11.40 5.92 0.59
N GLN A 11 10.50 6.11 -0.37
CA GLN A 11 10.28 5.13 -1.44
C GLN A 11 11.23 5.44 -2.61
N VAL A 12 11.92 4.41 -3.08
CA VAL A 12 12.74 4.49 -4.30
C VAL A 12 11.88 4.00 -5.47
N VAL A 13 11.55 4.92 -6.37
CA VAL A 13 10.70 4.68 -7.54
C VAL A 13 11.39 5.10 -8.83
N ASP A 14 10.93 4.58 -9.98
CA ASP A 14 11.26 5.06 -11.32
C ASP A 14 12.76 5.29 -11.58
N THR A 15 13.59 4.34 -11.17
CA THR A 15 15.04 4.45 -11.34
C THR A 15 15.44 3.97 -12.73
N PHE A 16 15.91 4.88 -13.57
CA PHE A 16 16.30 4.61 -14.95
C PHE A 16 17.78 4.89 -15.20
N ALA A 17 18.33 4.20 -16.21
CA ALA A 17 19.58 4.56 -16.82
C ALA A 17 19.41 4.55 -18.34
N ALA A 18 20.14 5.43 -19.04
CA ALA A 18 20.04 5.57 -20.49
C ALA A 18 20.27 4.24 -21.21
N ASN A 19 19.38 3.90 -22.15
CA ASN A 19 19.42 2.62 -22.86
C ASN A 19 20.66 2.48 -23.79
N GLU A 20 21.26 3.58 -24.19
CA GLU A 20 22.47 3.66 -25.01
C GLU A 20 23.72 3.22 -24.25
N LEU A 21 23.66 3.20 -22.92
CA LEU A 21 24.76 2.72 -22.11
C LEU A 21 24.80 1.19 -22.08
N SER A 22 26.00 0.63 -22.15
CA SER A 22 26.20 -0.81 -21.90
C SER A 22 25.73 -1.19 -20.50
N LEU A 23 25.30 -2.44 -20.32
CA LEU A 23 24.79 -2.92 -19.04
C LEU A 23 25.70 -2.61 -17.84
N PRO A 24 27.04 -2.83 -17.91
CA PRO A 24 27.92 -2.48 -16.78
C PRO A 24 27.95 -0.98 -16.47
N ARG A 25 27.83 -0.11 -17.49
CA ARG A 25 27.77 1.35 -17.29
C ARG A 25 26.45 1.77 -16.68
N ARG A 26 25.32 1.15 -17.09
CA ARG A 26 24.00 1.40 -16.49
C ARG A 26 23.99 1.01 -15.01
N VAL A 27 24.47 -0.18 -14.67
CA VAL A 27 24.55 -0.64 -13.27
C VAL A 27 25.41 0.32 -12.43
N ARG A 28 26.58 0.75 -12.95
CA ARG A 28 27.45 1.69 -12.24
C ARG A 28 26.79 3.06 -12.03
N ALA A 29 26.12 3.60 -13.04
CA ALA A 29 25.40 4.87 -12.94
C ALA A 29 24.28 4.79 -11.91
N PHE A 30 23.48 3.71 -11.95
CA PHE A 30 22.43 3.42 -10.98
C PHE A 30 22.99 3.33 -9.56
N THR A 31 24.03 2.52 -9.35
CA THR A 31 24.63 2.36 -8.01
C THR A 31 25.10 3.69 -7.45
N ARG A 32 25.85 4.49 -8.25
CA ARG A 32 26.31 5.81 -7.81
C ARG A 32 25.17 6.78 -7.48
N ALA A 33 24.09 6.77 -8.26
CA ALA A 33 22.93 7.62 -7.97
C ALA A 33 22.28 7.23 -6.63
N CYS A 34 22.12 5.94 -6.38
CA CYS A 34 21.56 5.45 -5.12
C CYS A 34 22.50 5.69 -3.93
N GLU A 35 23.81 5.46 -4.08
CA GLU A 35 24.79 5.77 -3.04
C GLU A 35 24.76 7.28 -2.68
N SER A 36 24.77 8.15 -3.69
CA SER A 36 24.67 9.60 -3.49
C SER A 36 23.36 10.01 -2.83
N PHE A 37 22.25 9.35 -3.15
CA PHE A 37 20.96 9.59 -2.48
C PHE A 37 21.06 9.18 -1.01
N VAL A 38 21.57 7.99 -0.71
CA VAL A 38 21.73 7.49 0.67
C VAL A 38 22.61 8.43 1.49
N GLU A 39 23.78 8.83 0.96
CA GLU A 39 24.70 9.71 1.65
C GLU A 39 24.09 11.07 1.99
N ARG A 40 23.26 11.61 1.12
CA ARG A 40 22.65 12.94 1.29
C ARG A 40 21.38 12.94 2.14
N THR A 41 20.66 11.83 2.16
CA THR A 41 19.28 11.83 2.66
C THR A 41 19.01 10.81 3.76
N CYS A 42 19.83 9.76 3.90
CA CYS A 42 19.55 8.68 4.83
C CYS A 42 20.51 8.58 6.02
N LEU A 43 21.64 9.25 5.96
CA LEU A 43 22.58 9.20 7.08
C LEU A 43 22.10 10.10 8.25
N PRO A 44 22.28 9.66 9.51
CA PRO A 44 21.84 10.42 10.69
C PRO A 44 22.33 11.87 10.72
N ALA A 45 23.54 12.13 10.24
CA ALA A 45 24.11 13.48 10.13
C ALA A 45 23.33 14.41 9.18
N ALA A 46 22.53 13.85 8.27
CA ALA A 46 21.67 14.61 7.35
C ALA A 46 20.24 14.80 7.89
N GLY A 47 19.91 14.30 9.10
CA GLY A 47 18.56 14.32 9.65
C GLY A 47 17.58 13.49 8.83
N GLY A 48 18.06 12.38 8.26
CA GLY A 48 17.47 11.76 7.11
C GLY A 48 16.44 10.67 7.37
N PHE A 49 16.11 9.98 6.28
CA PHE A 49 15.16 8.89 6.30
C PHE A 49 15.72 7.67 7.07
N LEU A 50 14.84 7.06 7.88
CA LEU A 50 15.20 5.88 8.70
C LEU A 50 15.11 4.57 7.90
N LEU A 51 14.33 4.57 6.82
CA LEU A 51 14.19 3.44 5.91
C LEU A 51 14.11 3.93 4.47
N CYS A 52 14.87 3.31 3.59
CA CYS A 52 14.62 3.33 2.15
C CYS A 52 13.96 2.03 1.73
N TYR A 53 12.87 2.11 0.98
CA TYR A 53 12.15 0.93 0.50
C TYR A 53 11.71 1.08 -0.96
N GLY A 54 11.28 -0.02 -1.56
CA GLY A 54 10.71 -0.04 -2.91
C GLY A 54 10.08 -1.38 -3.23
N PHE A 55 9.41 -1.44 -4.40
CA PHE A 55 8.71 -2.63 -4.88
C PHE A 55 9.25 -3.10 -6.24
N PRO A 56 10.54 -3.49 -6.32
CA PRO A 56 11.12 -3.98 -7.56
C PRO A 56 10.59 -5.35 -7.93
N VAL A 57 10.68 -5.66 -9.22
CA VAL A 57 10.66 -7.05 -9.69
C VAL A 57 11.95 -7.76 -9.25
N ARG A 58 11.89 -9.09 -9.08
CA ARG A 58 13.04 -9.88 -8.56
C ARG A 58 14.36 -9.68 -9.30
N PRO A 59 14.43 -9.52 -10.65
CA PRO A 59 15.70 -9.22 -11.31
C PRO A 59 16.31 -7.89 -10.86
N ALA A 60 15.50 -6.84 -10.70
CA ALA A 60 15.99 -5.54 -10.22
C ALA A 60 16.44 -5.60 -8.75
N TRP A 61 15.71 -6.35 -7.90
CA TRP A 61 16.13 -6.59 -6.52
C TRP A 61 17.53 -7.21 -6.41
N ARG A 62 17.89 -8.16 -7.28
CA ARG A 62 19.23 -8.78 -7.25
C ARG A 62 20.35 -7.75 -7.39
N ILE A 63 20.13 -6.72 -8.22
CA ILE A 63 21.08 -5.60 -8.38
C ILE A 63 21.13 -4.78 -7.08
N GLY A 64 19.98 -4.41 -6.53
CA GLY A 64 19.89 -3.67 -5.27
C GLY A 64 20.54 -4.41 -4.10
N ARG A 65 20.34 -5.74 -4.01
CA ARG A 65 20.99 -6.59 -3.00
C ARG A 65 22.51 -6.58 -3.14
N ALA A 66 23.03 -6.73 -4.37
CA ALA A 66 24.47 -6.84 -4.61
C ALA A 66 25.23 -5.53 -4.38
N HIS A 67 24.59 -4.38 -4.64
CA HIS A 67 25.27 -3.09 -4.70
C HIS A 67 24.79 -2.08 -3.65
N LEU A 68 23.57 -2.22 -3.10
CA LEU A 68 22.94 -1.22 -2.24
C LEU A 68 22.60 -1.75 -0.83
N GLY A 69 22.86 -3.03 -0.57
CA GLY A 69 22.56 -3.66 0.71
C GLY A 69 21.07 -3.82 0.99
N TYR A 70 20.23 -3.88 -0.05
CA TYR A 70 18.78 -4.10 0.13
C TYR A 70 18.50 -5.54 0.54
N THR A 71 17.62 -5.70 1.51
CA THR A 71 17.05 -6.98 1.92
C THR A 71 15.59 -7.08 1.46
N VAL A 72 15.05 -8.29 1.36
CA VAL A 72 13.60 -8.47 1.23
C VAL A 72 13.00 -8.26 2.61
N LEU A 73 12.17 -7.23 2.73
CA LEU A 73 11.44 -6.96 3.96
C LEU A 73 10.19 -7.83 4.02
N GLN A 74 9.41 -7.86 2.95
CA GLN A 74 8.19 -8.66 2.86
C GLN A 74 8.00 -9.20 1.44
N GLU A 75 7.34 -10.34 1.30
CA GLU A 75 6.85 -10.80 0.02
C GLU A 75 5.65 -9.95 -0.41
N PHE A 76 5.52 -9.74 -1.71
CA PHE A 76 4.36 -9.07 -2.27
C PHE A 76 3.30 -10.13 -2.61
N TRP A 77 2.29 -10.22 -1.75
CA TRP A 77 1.17 -11.12 -1.98
C TRP A 77 0.04 -10.42 -2.68
N ARG A 78 -0.33 -10.94 -3.85
CA ARG A 78 -1.57 -10.55 -4.51
C ARG A 78 -2.72 -11.30 -3.84
N GLN A 79 -3.74 -10.57 -3.44
CA GLN A 79 -4.97 -11.09 -2.89
C GLN A 79 -6.08 -10.88 -3.92
N GLY A 80 -6.88 -11.89 -4.19
CA GLY A 80 -7.96 -11.80 -5.19
C GLY A 80 -9.25 -12.45 -4.72
N ILE A 81 -10.38 -11.83 -5.07
CA ILE A 81 -11.72 -12.37 -4.83
C ILE A 81 -12.61 -12.09 -6.05
N GLY A 82 -13.58 -12.97 -6.31
CA GLY A 82 -14.64 -12.70 -7.28
C GLY A 82 -15.45 -11.48 -6.86
N ALA A 83 -15.70 -10.56 -7.80
CA ALA A 83 -16.48 -9.36 -7.50
C ALA A 83 -17.90 -9.70 -7.01
N GLN A 84 -18.49 -10.79 -7.54
CA GLN A 84 -19.81 -11.26 -7.10
C GLN A 84 -19.77 -11.82 -5.67
N ASP A 85 -18.69 -12.50 -5.28
CA ASP A 85 -18.55 -13.04 -3.93
C ASP A 85 -18.35 -11.90 -2.93
N ALA A 86 -17.52 -10.92 -3.24
CA ALA A 86 -17.36 -9.72 -2.43
C ALA A 86 -18.68 -8.94 -2.29
N ALA A 87 -19.44 -8.74 -3.38
CA ALA A 87 -20.72 -8.04 -3.38
C ALA A 87 -21.83 -8.74 -2.57
N ARG A 88 -21.67 -10.02 -2.26
CA ARG A 88 -22.60 -10.75 -1.39
C ARG A 88 -22.32 -10.60 0.10
N SER A 89 -21.22 -9.94 0.48
CA SER A 89 -20.91 -9.66 1.87
C SER A 89 -22.03 -8.90 2.55
N LEU A 90 -22.31 -9.23 3.80
CA LEU A 90 -23.38 -8.59 4.56
C LEU A 90 -22.98 -7.16 4.95
N VAL A 91 -23.94 -6.25 4.85
CA VAL A 91 -23.79 -4.89 5.35
C VAL A 91 -24.72 -4.70 6.53
N ALA A 92 -24.17 -4.35 7.69
CA ALA A 92 -24.96 -4.04 8.88
C ALA A 92 -25.85 -2.81 8.63
N GLY A 93 -27.06 -2.82 9.18
CA GLY A 93 -28.09 -1.83 8.84
C GLY A 93 -27.82 -0.39 9.31
N ASP A 94 -26.81 -0.20 10.19
CA ASP A 94 -26.36 1.11 10.65
C ASP A 94 -25.14 1.65 9.85
N LEU A 95 -24.62 0.87 8.89
CA LEU A 95 -23.53 1.25 8.01
C LEU A 95 -24.08 1.86 6.69
N ALA A 96 -23.49 2.97 6.27
CA ALA A 96 -23.82 3.66 5.04
C ALA A 96 -22.55 4.10 4.28
N PHE A 97 -22.64 4.17 2.94
CA PHE A 97 -21.55 4.62 2.09
C PHE A 97 -21.78 6.06 1.63
N GLU A 98 -20.74 6.88 1.70
CA GLU A 98 -20.67 8.19 1.05
C GLU A 98 -19.65 8.09 -0.09
N GLU A 99 -20.16 8.15 -1.33
CA GLU A 99 -19.34 8.02 -2.54
C GLU A 99 -18.91 9.40 -3.05
N ASP A 100 -17.75 9.46 -3.71
CA ASP A 100 -17.22 10.65 -4.39
C ASP A 100 -17.17 11.93 -3.52
N CYS A 101 -17.18 11.75 -2.19
CA CYS A 101 -17.10 12.85 -1.24
C CYS A 101 -15.66 13.34 -1.04
N GLU A 102 -15.48 14.54 -0.52
CA GLU A 102 -14.17 15.03 -0.07
C GLU A 102 -13.66 14.24 1.15
N TRP A 103 -12.35 14.15 1.29
CA TRP A 103 -11.74 13.54 2.47
C TRP A 103 -11.99 14.45 3.69
N PRO A 104 -12.77 13.99 4.69
CA PRO A 104 -13.12 14.82 5.84
C PRO A 104 -11.95 14.93 6.82
N ALA A 105 -11.85 16.06 7.52
CA ALA A 105 -10.78 16.31 8.49
C ALA A 105 -10.77 15.29 9.65
N GLU A 106 -11.91 14.72 10.01
CA GLU A 106 -12.02 13.68 11.05
C GLU A 106 -11.26 12.38 10.71
N LEU A 107 -10.93 12.16 9.42
CA LEU A 107 -10.18 11.00 8.97
C LEU A 107 -8.80 10.94 9.61
N ASP A 108 -8.15 12.08 9.81
CA ASP A 108 -6.82 12.15 10.44
C ASP A 108 -6.88 11.63 11.88
N ALA A 109 -7.91 12.03 12.63
CA ALA A 109 -8.12 11.56 14.00
C ALA A 109 -8.51 10.08 14.05
N PHE A 110 -9.37 9.63 13.11
CA PHE A 110 -9.79 8.24 13.01
C PHE A 110 -8.59 7.33 12.70
N PHE A 111 -7.75 7.70 11.72
CA PHE A 111 -6.55 6.94 11.41
C PHE A 111 -5.57 6.92 12.60
N ALA A 112 -5.29 8.08 13.21
CA ALA A 112 -4.35 8.17 14.33
C ALA A 112 -4.79 7.32 15.54
N GLN A 113 -6.10 7.25 15.80
CA GLN A 113 -6.66 6.44 16.89
C GLN A 113 -6.34 4.95 16.74
N HIS A 114 -6.33 4.42 15.49
CA HIS A 114 -6.21 3.00 15.22
C HIS A 114 -4.84 2.59 14.66
N ALA A 115 -4.02 3.54 14.22
CA ALA A 115 -2.73 3.26 13.58
C ALA A 115 -1.78 2.48 14.51
N GLY A 116 -1.79 2.77 15.81
CA GLY A 116 -0.91 2.11 16.79
C GLY A 116 -1.14 0.60 16.92
N GLU A 117 -2.34 0.12 16.63
CA GLU A 117 -2.71 -1.30 16.67
C GLU A 117 -2.18 -2.07 15.45
N LEU A 118 -1.80 -1.37 14.39
CA LEU A 118 -1.35 -1.96 13.12
C LEU A 118 0.15 -2.19 13.02
N GLY A 119 0.93 -1.80 14.02
CA GLY A 119 2.39 -1.86 13.97
C GLY A 119 3.01 -0.60 13.38
N LEU A 120 3.55 -0.64 12.16
CA LEU A 120 4.15 0.51 11.46
C LEU A 120 3.39 0.78 10.15
N PRO A 121 2.17 1.33 10.20
CA PRO A 121 1.44 1.68 8.98
C PRO A 121 2.03 2.94 8.35
N PHE A 122 1.97 3.01 7.01
CA PHE A 122 2.19 4.27 6.32
C PHE A 122 1.05 5.25 6.66
N MET A 123 1.39 6.55 6.67
CA MET A 123 0.40 7.59 6.96
C MET A 123 -0.78 7.55 6.00
N ARG A 124 -1.97 7.74 6.57
CA ARG A 124 -3.24 7.88 5.85
C ARG A 124 -3.97 9.13 6.34
N ASP A 125 -3.25 10.26 6.40
CA ASP A 125 -3.91 11.54 6.66
C ASP A 125 -4.58 12.09 5.39
N THR A 126 -5.43 13.05 5.57
CA THR A 126 -6.16 13.72 4.49
C THR A 126 -5.22 14.28 3.43
N ALA A 127 -4.04 14.78 3.83
CA ALA A 127 -3.04 15.32 2.92
C ALA A 127 -2.47 14.22 2.01
N PHE A 128 -2.13 13.05 2.56
CA PHE A 128 -1.67 11.90 1.79
C PHE A 128 -2.75 11.41 0.82
N LEU A 129 -3.99 11.23 1.29
CA LEU A 129 -5.07 10.70 0.45
C LEU A 129 -5.42 11.64 -0.71
N ARG A 130 -5.43 12.96 -0.46
CA ARG A 130 -5.60 13.97 -1.52
C ARG A 130 -4.45 13.93 -2.54
N TRP A 131 -3.22 13.95 -2.06
CA TRP A 131 -2.06 13.85 -2.94
C TRP A 131 -2.08 12.57 -3.78
N ARG A 132 -2.40 11.44 -3.16
CA ARG A 132 -2.30 10.13 -3.79
C ARG A 132 -3.42 9.86 -4.78
N PHE A 133 -4.64 10.28 -4.47
CA PHE A 133 -5.84 9.87 -5.21
C PHE A 133 -6.54 11.01 -5.94
N ASP A 134 -6.48 12.25 -5.45
CA ASP A 134 -7.17 13.38 -6.10
C ASP A 134 -6.25 14.14 -7.04
N GLN A 135 -4.95 14.25 -6.72
CA GLN A 135 -4.00 15.06 -7.47
C GLN A 135 -3.25 14.27 -8.55
N ARG A 136 -3.44 12.96 -8.64
CA ARG A 136 -2.76 12.15 -9.64
C ARG A 136 -3.35 12.41 -11.03
N PRO A 137 -2.56 12.92 -11.99
CA PRO A 137 -3.07 13.23 -13.31
C PRO A 137 -3.43 11.96 -14.09
N ASN A 138 -4.49 12.04 -14.91
CA ASN A 138 -4.91 10.99 -15.84
C ASN A 138 -5.29 9.64 -15.22
N VAL A 139 -5.55 9.59 -13.92
CA VAL A 139 -6.02 8.39 -13.23
C VAL A 139 -7.33 8.70 -12.52
N LYS A 140 -8.33 7.87 -12.76
CA LYS A 140 -9.61 7.96 -12.05
C LYS A 140 -9.69 6.86 -10.99
N TYR A 141 -10.01 7.26 -9.78
CA TYR A 141 -10.29 6.36 -8.66
C TYR A 141 -11.76 6.50 -8.25
N ASN A 142 -12.42 5.38 -7.95
CA ASN A 142 -13.67 5.36 -7.21
C ASN A 142 -13.34 5.26 -5.73
N ARG A 143 -14.02 6.03 -4.90
CA ARG A 143 -13.77 6.03 -3.45
C ARG A 143 -15.07 6.10 -2.69
N CYS A 144 -15.06 5.57 -1.48
CA CYS A 144 -16.13 5.76 -0.51
C CYS A 144 -15.57 5.99 0.89
N LEU A 145 -16.35 6.70 1.68
CA LEU A 145 -16.28 6.67 3.14
C LEU A 145 -17.37 5.73 3.64
N LEU A 146 -17.05 4.95 4.65
CA LEU A 146 -18.02 4.12 5.37
C LEU A 146 -18.38 4.83 6.66
N ARG A 147 -19.67 4.99 6.92
CA ARG A 147 -20.22 5.63 8.12
C ARG A 147 -20.98 4.63 8.97
N ARG A 148 -20.83 4.71 10.28
CA ARG A 148 -21.73 4.07 11.24
C ARG A 148 -22.50 5.18 11.97
N GLY A 149 -23.74 5.39 11.53
CA GLY A 149 -24.49 6.61 11.87
C GLY A 149 -23.75 7.86 11.39
N SER A 150 -23.41 8.79 12.26
CA SER A 150 -22.64 10.00 11.94
C SER A 150 -21.12 9.86 12.03
N LYS A 151 -20.61 8.71 12.51
CA LYS A 151 -19.17 8.49 12.74
C LYS A 151 -18.51 7.81 11.54
N LEU A 152 -17.28 8.22 11.23
CA LEU A 152 -16.44 7.52 10.26
C LEU A 152 -16.13 6.11 10.80
N ALA A 153 -16.34 5.09 9.97
CA ALA A 153 -16.05 3.69 10.27
C ALA A 153 -14.95 3.11 9.34
N GLY A 154 -14.68 3.78 8.21
CA GLY A 154 -13.65 3.34 7.28
C GLY A 154 -13.71 4.05 5.95
N TRP A 155 -12.83 3.61 5.03
CA TRP A 155 -12.83 4.02 3.63
C TRP A 155 -12.30 2.92 2.71
N ALA A 156 -12.61 3.04 1.42
CA ALA A 156 -11.99 2.26 0.37
C ALA A 156 -11.75 3.09 -0.89
N VAL A 157 -10.70 2.72 -1.62
CA VAL A 157 -10.33 3.31 -2.91
C VAL A 157 -10.12 2.21 -3.93
N LEU A 158 -10.82 2.29 -5.05
CA LEU A 158 -10.81 1.34 -6.16
C LEU A 158 -10.37 2.00 -7.46
N ARG A 159 -9.60 1.26 -8.25
CA ARG A 159 -9.25 1.65 -9.62
C ARG A 159 -9.51 0.49 -10.58
N VAL A 160 -10.26 0.73 -11.64
CA VAL A 160 -10.41 -0.25 -12.73
C VAL A 160 -9.29 -0.03 -13.75
N THR A 161 -8.50 -1.05 -14.01
CA THR A 161 -7.35 -0.98 -14.91
C THR A 161 -6.99 -2.36 -15.46
N ASP A 162 -6.11 -2.39 -16.45
CA ASP A 162 -5.46 -3.63 -16.88
C ASP A 162 -4.23 -3.89 -16.01
N TRP A 163 -4.17 -5.07 -15.40
CA TRP A 163 -3.05 -5.53 -14.59
C TRP A 163 -2.66 -6.95 -15.01
N SER A 164 -1.39 -7.10 -15.38
CA SER A 164 -0.86 -8.41 -15.85
C SER A 164 -1.65 -9.04 -17.01
N GLY A 165 -2.20 -8.18 -17.88
CA GLY A 165 -2.97 -8.62 -19.06
C GLY A 165 -4.44 -8.93 -18.80
N GLU A 166 -4.93 -8.70 -17.59
CA GLU A 166 -6.32 -8.89 -17.22
C GLU A 166 -6.93 -7.55 -16.76
N ARG A 167 -8.20 -7.28 -17.14
CA ARG A 167 -8.96 -6.16 -16.63
C ARG A 167 -9.49 -6.47 -15.26
N VAL A 168 -9.01 -5.74 -14.27
CA VAL A 168 -9.31 -5.96 -12.85
C VAL A 168 -9.73 -4.68 -12.15
N ALA A 169 -10.37 -4.84 -11.02
CA ALA A 169 -10.62 -3.75 -10.07
C ALA A 169 -9.58 -3.83 -8.94
N LEU A 170 -8.61 -2.90 -8.95
CA LEU A 170 -7.58 -2.82 -7.94
C LEU A 170 -8.11 -2.13 -6.68
N VAL A 171 -8.03 -2.79 -5.55
CA VAL A 171 -8.22 -2.18 -4.24
C VAL A 171 -6.93 -1.44 -3.89
N CYS A 172 -6.91 -0.13 -4.21
CA CYS A 172 -5.72 0.70 -4.04
C CYS A 172 -5.42 0.97 -2.58
N ASP A 173 -6.47 1.23 -1.80
CA ASP A 173 -6.40 1.43 -0.36
C ASP A 173 -7.72 1.04 0.30
N ARG A 174 -7.67 0.57 1.52
CA ARG A 174 -8.82 0.39 2.39
C ARG A 174 -8.39 0.42 3.85
N PHE A 175 -9.25 0.92 4.69
CA PHE A 175 -9.01 1.00 6.12
C PHE A 175 -10.32 1.01 6.90
N CYS A 176 -10.36 0.29 8.00
CA CYS A 176 -11.35 0.40 9.08
C CYS A 176 -10.66 0.13 10.41
N ALA A 177 -11.36 0.29 11.51
CA ALA A 177 -10.83 -0.06 12.82
C ALA A 177 -10.42 -1.54 12.87
N PRO A 178 -9.25 -1.89 13.41
CA PRO A 178 -8.82 -3.28 13.55
C PRO A 178 -9.87 -4.12 14.28
N GLY A 179 -10.26 -5.26 13.68
CA GLY A 179 -11.26 -6.16 14.25
C GLY A 179 -12.72 -5.76 14.04
N ASP A 180 -13.01 -4.64 13.36
CA ASP A 180 -14.38 -4.28 12.95
C ASP A 180 -14.79 -5.11 11.71
N GLN A 181 -15.17 -6.35 11.94
CA GLN A 181 -15.56 -7.28 10.88
C GLN A 181 -16.77 -6.79 10.06
N GLU A 182 -17.70 -6.07 10.68
CA GLU A 182 -18.86 -5.53 9.97
C GLU A 182 -18.43 -4.45 8.97
N ALA A 183 -17.51 -3.57 9.37
CA ALA A 183 -16.94 -2.57 8.47
C ALA A 183 -16.13 -3.22 7.34
N GLU A 184 -15.34 -4.26 7.63
CA GLU A 184 -14.60 -5.00 6.60
C GLU A 184 -15.51 -5.65 5.57
N LEU A 185 -16.59 -6.32 6.01
CA LEU A 185 -17.58 -6.94 5.14
C LEU A 185 -18.32 -5.88 4.29
N ALA A 186 -18.67 -4.75 4.89
CA ALA A 186 -19.30 -3.65 4.17
C ALA A 186 -18.37 -3.08 3.09
N LEU A 187 -17.08 -2.88 3.39
CA LEU A 187 -16.10 -2.43 2.40
C LEU A 187 -15.92 -3.47 1.28
N ASP A 188 -15.85 -4.77 1.58
CA ASP A 188 -15.81 -5.83 0.58
C ASP A 188 -17.08 -5.79 -0.32
N HIS A 189 -18.26 -5.58 0.28
CA HIS A 189 -19.52 -5.41 -0.46
C HIS A 189 -19.47 -4.24 -1.45
N TRP A 190 -19.06 -3.06 -0.98
CA TRP A 190 -18.97 -1.87 -1.82
C TRP A 190 -17.98 -2.09 -2.98
N LEU A 191 -16.78 -2.61 -2.69
CA LEU A 191 -15.74 -2.90 -3.67
C LEU A 191 -16.25 -3.86 -4.76
N GLY A 192 -16.94 -4.95 -4.35
CA GLY A 192 -17.54 -5.91 -5.26
C GLY A 192 -18.61 -5.28 -6.14
N THR A 193 -19.48 -4.48 -5.56
CA THR A 193 -20.57 -3.77 -6.27
C THR A 193 -20.00 -2.79 -7.31
N GLN A 194 -19.00 -2.00 -6.97
CA GLN A 194 -18.33 -1.07 -7.88
C GLN A 194 -17.62 -1.81 -9.04
N ALA A 195 -16.96 -2.93 -8.74
CA ALA A 195 -16.31 -3.75 -9.76
C ALA A 195 -17.33 -4.30 -10.77
N LEU A 196 -18.46 -4.85 -10.29
CA LEU A 196 -19.53 -5.35 -11.15
C LEU A 196 -20.16 -4.25 -11.98
N ALA A 197 -20.42 -3.07 -11.40
CA ALA A 197 -20.94 -1.90 -12.13
C ALA A 197 -20.00 -1.46 -13.27
N ALA A 198 -18.69 -1.65 -13.10
CA ALA A 198 -17.66 -1.38 -14.11
C ALA A 198 -17.44 -2.56 -15.10
N GLY A 199 -18.23 -3.64 -15.02
CA GLY A 199 -18.11 -4.82 -15.87
C GLY A 199 -16.89 -5.68 -15.57
N VAL A 200 -16.35 -5.61 -14.35
CA VAL A 200 -15.15 -6.35 -13.92
C VAL A 200 -15.55 -7.46 -12.94
N THR A 201 -15.00 -8.64 -13.14
CA THR A 201 -15.38 -9.84 -12.38
C THR A 201 -14.45 -10.15 -11.20
N HIS A 202 -13.29 -9.48 -11.11
CA HIS A 202 -12.28 -9.77 -10.09
C HIS A 202 -11.78 -8.50 -9.42
N LEU A 203 -11.72 -8.56 -8.09
CA LEU A 203 -11.00 -7.61 -7.24
C LEU A 203 -9.59 -8.13 -6.99
N VAL A 204 -8.62 -7.22 -6.98
CA VAL A 204 -7.23 -7.52 -6.65
C VAL A 204 -6.74 -6.48 -5.64
N ALA A 205 -6.24 -6.95 -4.51
CA ALA A 205 -5.51 -6.17 -3.52
C ALA A 205 -4.07 -6.68 -3.40
N ALA A 206 -3.24 -5.96 -2.68
CA ALA A 206 -1.93 -6.44 -2.27
C ALA A 206 -1.60 -5.98 -0.85
N GLY A 207 -0.77 -6.77 -0.19
CA GLY A 207 -0.31 -6.48 1.17
C GLY A 207 0.79 -7.43 1.60
N GLY A 208 1.36 -7.16 2.76
CA GLY A 208 2.37 -8.00 3.39
C GLY A 208 1.75 -9.11 4.25
N GLU A 209 2.45 -10.24 4.35
CA GLU A 209 2.00 -11.44 5.07
C GLU A 209 1.91 -11.29 6.60
N HIS A 210 2.48 -10.23 7.14
CA HIS A 210 2.51 -10.02 8.60
C HIS A 210 1.35 -9.18 9.12
N SER A 211 0.43 -8.74 8.25
CA SER A 211 -0.73 -7.97 8.68
C SER A 211 -1.86 -8.87 9.17
N PRO A 212 -2.59 -8.50 10.22
CA PRO A 212 -3.82 -9.19 10.60
C PRO A 212 -4.82 -9.22 9.44
N GLU A 213 -4.98 -8.12 8.74
CA GLU A 213 -5.91 -7.96 7.60
C GLU A 213 -5.63 -8.96 6.47
N PHE A 214 -4.35 -9.36 6.30
CA PHE A 214 -3.97 -10.37 5.31
C PHE A 214 -4.56 -11.74 5.62
N ARG A 215 -4.63 -12.11 6.89
CA ARG A 215 -5.23 -13.37 7.35
C ARG A 215 -6.74 -13.28 7.32
N ASP A 216 -7.30 -12.22 7.88
CA ASP A 216 -8.74 -12.00 7.96
C ASP A 216 -9.38 -11.94 6.56
N ALA A 217 -8.68 -11.37 5.56
CA ALA A 217 -9.12 -11.42 4.18
C ALA A 217 -9.24 -12.86 3.65
N GLN A 218 -8.29 -13.75 3.97
CA GLN A 218 -8.36 -15.15 3.55
C GLN A 218 -9.54 -15.88 4.19
N GLU A 219 -9.87 -15.56 5.44
CA GLU A 219 -11.06 -16.10 6.13
C GLU A 219 -12.37 -15.65 5.46
N ARG A 220 -12.38 -14.45 4.86
CA ARG A 220 -13.49 -13.93 4.06
C ARG A 220 -13.49 -14.41 2.60
N GLY A 221 -12.59 -15.32 2.22
CA GLY A 221 -12.56 -15.95 0.90
C GLY A 221 -11.61 -15.29 -0.12
N TRP A 222 -10.81 -14.30 0.29
CA TRP A 222 -9.76 -13.78 -0.57
C TRP A 222 -8.65 -14.84 -0.76
N ARG A 223 -8.30 -15.11 -1.99
CA ARG A 223 -7.24 -16.06 -2.36
C ARG A 223 -5.92 -15.33 -2.53
N VAL A 224 -4.84 -15.94 -2.07
CA VAL A 224 -3.50 -15.36 -2.17
C VAL A 224 -2.68 -16.03 -3.27
N ALA A 225 -1.91 -15.20 -3.99
CA ALA A 225 -0.94 -15.66 -4.97
C ALA A 225 0.33 -14.83 -4.84
N ARG A 226 1.47 -15.47 -5.03
CA ARG A 226 2.76 -14.76 -5.01
C ARG A 226 2.90 -13.90 -6.25
N SER A 227 3.40 -12.68 -6.07
CA SER A 227 3.74 -11.77 -7.15
C SER A 227 5.22 -11.90 -7.55
N ASP A 228 5.57 -11.38 -8.74
CA ASP A 228 6.97 -11.21 -9.15
C ASP A 228 7.65 -10.02 -8.45
N TYR A 229 6.87 -9.17 -7.80
CA TYR A 229 7.36 -8.07 -6.98
C TYR A 229 7.74 -8.57 -5.58
N CYS A 230 8.56 -7.80 -4.89
CA CYS A 230 8.84 -7.94 -3.46
C CYS A 230 9.03 -6.56 -2.86
N MET A 231 8.65 -6.38 -1.60
CA MET A 231 9.02 -5.20 -0.85
C MET A 231 10.46 -5.38 -0.38
N VAL A 232 11.32 -4.50 -0.81
CA VAL A 232 12.72 -4.49 -0.39
C VAL A 232 13.02 -3.20 0.36
N GLY A 233 14.05 -3.21 1.19
CA GLY A 233 14.48 -2.01 1.88
C GLY A 233 15.83 -2.16 2.54
N ARG A 234 16.28 -1.05 3.10
CA ARG A 234 17.47 -0.96 3.94
C ARG A 234 17.19 0.03 5.07
N SER A 235 17.34 -0.43 6.29
CA SER A 235 17.27 0.43 7.48
C SER A 235 18.54 1.26 7.64
N PHE A 236 18.34 2.51 8.04
CA PHE A 236 19.36 3.44 8.51
C PHE A 236 19.12 3.83 9.97
N ASP A 237 18.09 3.27 10.59
CA ASP A 237 17.77 3.44 12.00
C ASP A 237 18.65 2.51 12.82
N PRO A 238 19.54 3.02 13.70
CA PRO A 238 20.40 2.18 14.52
C PRO A 238 19.63 1.30 15.52
N ASP A 239 18.43 1.75 15.90
CA ASP A 239 17.62 1.08 16.91
C ASP A 239 16.60 0.10 16.28
N ARG A 240 16.47 0.11 14.96
CA ARG A 240 15.46 -0.70 14.26
C ARG A 240 16.06 -1.39 13.03
N PRO A 241 16.46 -2.65 13.16
CA PRO A 241 17.02 -3.43 12.05
C PRO A 241 15.96 -3.75 10.98
N ASP A 242 16.42 -4.16 9.79
CA ASP A 242 15.55 -4.57 8.66
C ASP A 242 14.49 -5.59 9.07
N SER A 243 14.83 -6.52 9.98
CA SER A 243 13.90 -7.54 10.47
C SER A 243 12.74 -6.98 11.32
N ASP A 244 12.93 -5.86 12.00
CA ASP A 244 11.87 -5.19 12.74
C ASP A 244 10.92 -4.47 11.78
N TRP A 245 11.47 -3.72 10.81
CA TRP A 245 10.69 -3.15 9.73
C TRP A 245 9.87 -4.21 9.01
N ALA A 246 10.51 -5.33 8.64
CA ALA A 246 9.86 -6.44 7.94
C ALA A 246 8.62 -6.96 8.66
N ARG A 247 8.67 -7.12 9.98
CA ARG A 247 7.54 -7.65 10.76
C ARG A 247 6.43 -6.63 10.99
N ARG A 248 6.79 -5.36 11.13
CA ARG A 248 5.87 -4.33 11.62
C ARG A 248 5.26 -3.46 10.53
N LEU A 249 5.92 -3.33 9.37
CA LEU A 249 5.38 -2.52 8.26
C LEU A 249 4.02 -3.03 7.81
N ARG A 250 3.11 -2.07 7.60
CA ARG A 250 1.78 -2.29 7.01
C ARG A 250 1.63 -1.39 5.81
N TRP A 251 1.35 -1.98 4.68
CA TRP A 251 1.25 -1.31 3.40
C TRP A 251 0.11 -1.85 2.56
N THR A 252 -0.38 -1.02 1.67
CA THR A 252 -1.35 -1.36 0.62
C THR A 252 -0.80 -0.95 -0.75
N LEU A 253 -1.57 -1.12 -1.80
CA LEU A 253 -1.17 -0.62 -3.12
C LEU A 253 -0.99 0.90 -3.18
N ALA A 254 -1.60 1.67 -2.25
CA ALA A 254 -1.39 3.12 -2.13
C ALA A 254 0.07 3.49 -1.84
N ASP A 255 0.83 2.59 -1.23
CA ASP A 255 2.23 2.80 -0.84
C ASP A 255 3.22 2.37 -1.93
N THR A 256 2.70 1.98 -3.09
CA THR A 256 3.48 1.52 -4.23
C THR A 256 3.42 2.53 -5.37
N ASP A 257 4.32 2.39 -6.34
CA ASP A 257 4.27 3.10 -7.63
C ASP A 257 3.42 2.37 -8.69
N LEU A 258 2.79 1.25 -8.30
CA LEU A 258 2.04 0.38 -9.22
C LEU A 258 0.61 0.87 -9.53
N VAL A 259 0.03 1.77 -8.72
CA VAL A 259 -1.36 2.25 -8.86
C VAL A 259 -1.45 3.75 -8.91
#